data_f4562ba000b438b51d22ecf8677487c5
#
_entry.id   f4562ba000b438b51d22ecf8677487c5
#
_cell.length_a   1.000
_cell.length_b   1.000
_cell.length_c   1.000
_cell.angle_alpha   90.00
_cell.angle_beta   90.00
_cell.angle_gamma   90.00
#
_symmetry.space_group_name_H-M   'P 1'
#
loop_
_entity.id
_entity.type
_entity.pdbx_description
1 polymer ?
#
loop_
_entity_poly.entity_id
_entity_poly.type
_entity_poly.pdbx_seq_one_letter_code
_entity_poly.pdbx_strand_id
1 'polypeptide(L)'
;ARDHGWAQFQAMENHYNLLYREDERELIPICKQMGVSLMPYSPLAAGHLTRPQWNTDTLRSQTDRVAMGKYDRTEKQDMQIVLRVQELAERYGVKMQQIALAWHWAKGVASPIIGATKARYLDDAVGAIDRNPADGVVRAALPTTS
;
A
#
# COMPACT_ATOMS: atom_id res chain seq x y z
N ALA A 1 0.64 30.02 -0.89
CA ALA A 1 1.34 29.90 -2.17
C ALA A 1 0.62 30.72 -3.26
N ARG A 2 -0.67 30.46 -3.54
CA ARG A 2 -1.41 31.16 -4.60
C ARG A 2 -1.37 32.67 -4.47
N ASP A 3 -1.65 33.19 -3.29
CA ASP A 3 -1.77 34.65 -3.04
C ASP A 3 -0.44 35.39 -3.20
N HIS A 4 0.68 34.68 -3.19
CA HIS A 4 2.02 35.23 -3.31
C HIS A 4 2.75 34.81 -4.59
N GLY A 5 2.08 34.07 -5.49
CA GLY A 5 2.72 33.57 -6.71
C GLY A 5 3.83 32.53 -6.48
N TRP A 6 3.87 31.89 -5.30
CA TRP A 6 4.88 30.88 -4.99
C TRP A 6 4.55 29.51 -5.62
N ALA A 7 5.58 28.70 -5.76
CA ALA A 7 5.42 27.32 -6.20
C ALA A 7 4.42 26.54 -5.30
N GLN A 8 3.57 25.76 -5.91
CA GLN A 8 2.59 24.92 -5.21
C GLN A 8 3.08 23.49 -5.16
N PHE A 9 2.74 22.79 -4.08
CA PHE A 9 2.98 21.35 -3.99
C PHE A 9 2.15 20.61 -5.05
N GLN A 10 2.77 19.70 -5.78
CA GLN A 10 2.15 18.90 -6.83
C GLN A 10 1.93 17.45 -6.40
N ALA A 11 2.79 16.94 -5.52
CA ALA A 11 2.74 15.59 -5.02
C ALA A 11 3.09 15.53 -3.54
N MET A 12 2.52 14.52 -2.87
CA MET A 12 2.78 14.18 -1.48
C MET A 12 3.33 12.76 -1.42
N GLU A 13 4.53 12.63 -0.85
CA GLU A 13 5.12 11.34 -0.50
C GLU A 13 4.84 11.06 0.98
N ASN A 14 3.97 10.10 1.25
CA ASN A 14 3.52 9.76 2.60
C ASN A 14 3.61 8.25 2.87
N HIS A 15 3.55 7.84 4.14
CA HIS A 15 3.46 6.44 4.53
C HIS A 15 2.00 5.99 4.42
N TYR A 16 1.70 5.15 3.44
CA TYR A 16 0.33 4.70 3.24
C TYR A 16 0.28 3.30 2.62
N ASN A 17 -0.43 2.38 3.27
CA ASN A 17 -0.68 1.03 2.79
C ASN A 17 -1.87 0.41 3.56
N LEU A 18 -2.23 -0.82 3.23
CA LEU A 18 -3.34 -1.55 3.87
C LEU A 18 -3.22 -1.68 5.39
N LEU A 19 -2.00 -1.72 5.94
CA LEU A 19 -1.72 -1.85 7.38
C LEU A 19 -1.58 -0.50 8.08
N TYR A 20 -1.28 0.58 7.33
CA TYR A 20 -1.09 1.91 7.89
C TYR A 20 -1.93 2.94 7.11
N ARG A 21 -3.01 3.40 7.73
CA ARG A 21 -4.05 4.21 7.08
C ARG A 21 -4.36 5.52 7.82
N GLU A 22 -3.49 5.97 8.73
CA GLU A 22 -3.73 7.16 9.55
C GLU A 22 -3.99 8.42 8.71
N ASP A 23 -3.32 8.55 7.58
CA ASP A 23 -3.46 9.71 6.69
C ASP A 23 -4.83 9.83 6.01
N GLU A 24 -5.67 8.79 6.07
CA GLU A 24 -7.06 8.86 5.58
C GLU A 24 -7.91 9.87 6.38
N ARG A 25 -7.50 10.21 7.61
CA ARG A 25 -8.24 11.13 8.48
C ARG A 25 -8.16 12.57 8.00
N GLU A 26 -6.98 13.04 7.62
CA GLU A 26 -6.74 14.47 7.32
C GLU A 26 -5.91 14.68 6.06
N LEU A 27 -4.72 14.08 5.95
CA LEU A 27 -3.75 14.37 4.90
C LEU A 27 -4.28 14.03 3.50
N ILE A 28 -4.87 12.86 3.33
CA ILE A 28 -5.40 12.42 2.04
C ILE A 28 -6.61 13.29 1.59
N PRO A 29 -7.59 13.59 2.46
CA PRO A 29 -8.64 14.54 2.13
C PRO A 29 -8.13 15.91 1.72
N ILE A 30 -7.14 16.47 2.43
CA ILE A 30 -6.54 17.77 2.08
C ILE A 30 -5.84 17.70 0.73
N CYS A 31 -5.04 16.66 0.47
CA CYS A 31 -4.39 16.48 -0.82
C CYS A 31 -5.39 16.46 -1.97
N LYS A 32 -6.50 15.73 -1.80
CA LYS A 32 -7.58 15.69 -2.81
C LYS A 32 -8.20 17.06 -3.03
N GLN A 33 -8.49 17.81 -1.97
CA GLN A 33 -9.07 19.16 -2.06
C GLN A 33 -8.13 20.13 -2.76
N MET A 34 -6.83 20.00 -2.54
CA MET A 34 -5.80 20.89 -3.10
C MET A 34 -5.30 20.45 -4.49
N GLY A 35 -5.71 19.30 -5.00
CA GLY A 35 -5.23 18.75 -6.26
C GLY A 35 -3.77 18.24 -6.18
N VAL A 36 -3.32 17.82 -4.99
CA VAL A 36 -2.00 17.25 -4.75
C VAL A 36 -2.05 15.74 -4.95
N SER A 37 -1.20 15.21 -5.80
CA SER A 37 -1.12 13.80 -6.11
C SER A 37 -0.48 12.98 -4.98
N LEU A 38 -0.99 11.77 -4.72
CA LEU A 38 -0.44 10.87 -3.71
C LEU A 38 0.60 9.94 -4.35
N MET A 39 1.79 9.89 -3.75
CA MET A 39 2.91 9.03 -4.14
C MET A 39 3.47 8.30 -2.90
N PRO A 40 2.70 7.42 -2.24
CA PRO A 40 3.10 6.84 -0.98
C PRO A 40 4.28 5.87 -1.11
N TYR A 41 5.16 5.90 -0.09
CA TYR A 41 6.19 4.90 0.12
C TYR A 41 5.68 3.71 0.94
N SER A 42 6.43 2.61 0.91
CA SER A 42 6.11 1.34 1.60
C SER A 42 4.71 0.77 1.26
N PRO A 43 4.29 0.72 0.01
CA PRO A 43 2.95 0.23 -0.36
C PRO A 43 2.74 -1.25 -0.02
N LEU A 44 3.81 -2.01 0.13
CA LEU A 44 3.80 -3.44 0.47
C LEU A 44 4.14 -3.71 1.94
N ALA A 45 4.14 -2.67 2.79
CA ALA A 45 4.41 -2.77 4.23
C ALA A 45 5.67 -3.57 4.56
N ALA A 46 6.81 -3.19 3.98
CA ALA A 46 8.11 -3.87 4.12
C ALA A 46 8.08 -5.38 3.74
N GLY A 47 7.09 -5.79 2.94
CA GLY A 47 6.91 -7.16 2.48
C GLY A 47 5.84 -7.96 3.23
N HIS A 48 5.25 -7.43 4.31
CA HIS A 48 4.17 -8.11 5.04
C HIS A 48 2.92 -8.38 4.17
N LEU A 49 2.68 -7.56 3.15
CA LEU A 49 1.58 -7.73 2.19
C LEU A 49 1.94 -8.60 0.96
N THR A 50 3.08 -9.26 0.98
CA THR A 50 3.53 -10.11 -0.14
C THR A 50 3.46 -11.61 0.14
N ARG A 51 3.20 -12.00 1.38
CA ARG A 51 3.21 -13.38 1.87
C ARG A 51 2.32 -13.53 3.10
N PRO A 52 1.78 -14.75 3.35
CA PRO A 52 0.85 -14.97 4.47
C PRO A 52 1.52 -15.07 5.84
N GLN A 53 2.85 -15.24 5.89
CA GLN A 53 3.60 -15.31 7.15
C GLN A 53 4.11 -13.94 7.55
N TRP A 54 3.94 -13.58 8.83
CA TRP A 54 4.44 -12.31 9.38
C TRP A 54 5.96 -12.31 9.50
N ASN A 55 6.48 -13.31 10.19
CA ASN A 55 7.91 -13.49 10.39
C ASN A 55 8.50 -14.45 9.35
N THR A 56 9.53 -14.03 8.67
CA THR A 56 10.26 -14.86 7.73
C THR A 56 11.74 -14.73 8.00
N ASP A 57 12.48 -15.83 7.86
CA ASP A 57 13.95 -15.89 8.03
C ASP A 57 14.70 -15.23 6.86
N THR A 58 14.20 -14.09 6.38
CA THR A 58 14.93 -13.32 5.37
C THR A 58 15.89 -12.35 6.04
N LEU A 59 17.03 -12.11 5.42
CA LEU A 59 18.01 -11.14 5.90
C LEU A 59 17.37 -9.77 6.16
N ARG A 60 16.42 -9.36 5.32
CA ARG A 60 15.68 -8.09 5.47
C ARG A 60 14.80 -8.08 6.71
N SER A 61 14.06 -9.15 7.00
CA SER A 61 13.22 -9.23 8.20
C SER A 61 14.01 -9.17 9.49
N GLN A 62 15.27 -9.61 9.46
CA GLN A 62 16.18 -9.61 10.61
C GLN A 62 16.92 -8.27 10.78
N THR A 63 17.09 -7.49 9.73
CA THR A 63 17.94 -6.28 9.73
C THR A 63 17.17 -4.97 9.59
N ASP A 64 15.93 -5.00 9.09
CA ASP A 64 15.12 -3.78 8.89
C ASP A 64 14.45 -3.34 10.20
N ARG A 65 15.24 -2.64 11.03
CA ARG A 65 14.77 -2.09 12.33
C ARG A 65 13.61 -1.10 12.19
N VAL A 66 13.51 -0.43 11.05
CA VAL A 66 12.41 0.53 10.78
C VAL A 66 11.11 -0.23 10.57
N ALA A 67 11.14 -1.31 9.79
CA ALA A 67 9.96 -2.17 9.58
C ALA A 67 9.51 -2.83 10.89
N MET A 68 10.45 -3.39 11.68
CA MET A 68 10.16 -3.99 12.98
C MET A 68 9.48 -3.00 13.94
N GLY A 69 9.97 -1.76 14.01
CA GLY A 69 9.37 -0.73 14.86
C GLY A 69 7.97 -0.27 14.42
N LYS A 70 7.67 -0.36 13.12
CA LYS A 70 6.40 0.11 12.55
C LYS A 70 5.28 -0.95 12.60
N TYR A 71 5.59 -2.22 12.36
CA TYR A 71 4.57 -3.25 12.12
C TYR A 71 4.48 -4.32 13.21
N ASP A 72 5.56 -4.71 13.86
CA ASP A 72 5.55 -5.83 14.80
C ASP A 72 4.68 -5.61 16.05
N ARG A 73 4.38 -4.34 16.39
CA ARG A 73 3.50 -4.00 17.53
C ARG A 73 2.03 -4.29 17.24
N THR A 74 1.64 -4.33 15.99
CA THR A 74 0.26 -4.48 15.52
C THR A 74 0.00 -5.83 14.86
N GLU A 75 0.96 -6.77 14.94
CA GLU A 75 0.92 -8.07 14.25
C GLU A 75 -0.44 -8.77 14.34
N LYS A 76 -1.02 -8.89 15.54
CA LYS A 76 -2.28 -9.61 15.71
C LYS A 76 -3.46 -8.97 14.97
N GLN A 77 -3.49 -7.66 14.90
CA GLN A 77 -4.53 -6.90 14.19
C GLN A 77 -4.29 -6.95 12.69
N ASP A 78 -3.04 -6.77 12.28
CA ASP A 78 -2.62 -6.69 10.90
C ASP A 78 -2.68 -8.03 10.18
N MET A 79 -2.48 -9.15 10.91
CA MET A 79 -2.61 -10.49 10.34
C MET A 79 -3.98 -10.78 9.73
N GLN A 80 -5.06 -10.21 10.27
CA GLN A 80 -6.39 -10.36 9.67
C GLN A 80 -6.44 -9.72 8.27
N ILE A 81 -5.78 -8.57 8.10
CA ILE A 81 -5.68 -7.88 6.81
C ILE A 81 -4.81 -8.69 5.85
N VAL A 82 -3.67 -9.20 6.32
CA VAL A 82 -2.76 -10.03 5.52
C VAL A 82 -3.47 -11.29 5.01
N LEU A 83 -4.20 -11.99 5.87
CA LEU A 83 -4.97 -13.18 5.49
C LEU A 83 -6.08 -12.84 4.49
N ARG A 84 -6.72 -11.69 4.63
CA ARG A 84 -7.71 -11.24 3.65
C ARG A 84 -7.10 -10.94 2.30
N VAL A 85 -5.91 -10.34 2.27
CA VAL A 85 -5.14 -10.12 1.01
C VAL A 85 -4.78 -11.47 0.37
N GLN A 86 -4.38 -12.47 1.17
CA GLN A 86 -4.11 -13.82 0.66
C GLN A 86 -5.36 -14.45 0.04
N GLU A 87 -6.48 -14.46 0.76
CA GLU A 87 -7.75 -15.00 0.25
C GLU A 87 -8.15 -14.41 -1.10
N LEU A 88 -8.00 -13.09 -1.24
CA LEU A 88 -8.29 -12.41 -2.50
C LEU A 88 -7.29 -12.79 -3.59
N ALA A 89 -6.01 -12.87 -3.26
CA ALA A 89 -4.98 -13.30 -4.20
C ALA A 89 -5.26 -14.71 -4.76
N GLU A 90 -5.65 -15.64 -3.89
CA GLU A 90 -6.04 -16.99 -4.26
C GLU A 90 -7.32 -17.00 -5.13
N ARG A 91 -8.34 -16.26 -4.69
CA ARG A 91 -9.62 -16.17 -5.41
C ARG A 91 -9.47 -15.64 -6.83
N TYR A 92 -8.59 -14.68 -7.05
CA TYR A 92 -8.37 -14.05 -8.35
C TYR A 92 -7.19 -14.62 -9.12
N GLY A 93 -6.47 -15.61 -8.56
CA GLY A 93 -5.32 -16.23 -9.20
C GLY A 93 -4.16 -15.24 -9.45
N VAL A 94 -3.93 -14.32 -8.51
CA VAL A 94 -2.90 -13.29 -8.59
C VAL A 94 -2.00 -13.32 -7.34
N LYS A 95 -0.90 -12.59 -7.36
CA LYS A 95 -0.02 -12.47 -6.19
C LYS A 95 -0.56 -11.48 -5.16
N MET A 96 -0.30 -11.72 -3.87
CA MET A 96 -0.69 -10.83 -2.78
C MET A 96 -0.24 -9.39 -3.00
N GLN A 97 1.00 -9.18 -3.47
CA GLN A 97 1.49 -7.83 -3.78
C GLN A 97 0.67 -7.11 -4.85
N GLN A 98 0.09 -7.84 -5.82
CA GLN A 98 -0.77 -7.26 -6.84
C GLN A 98 -2.10 -6.77 -6.25
N ILE A 99 -2.67 -7.50 -5.30
CA ILE A 99 -3.85 -7.04 -4.55
C ILE A 99 -3.52 -5.77 -3.75
N ALA A 100 -2.40 -5.76 -3.02
CA ALA A 100 -1.99 -4.61 -2.23
C ALA A 100 -1.74 -3.35 -3.08
N LEU A 101 -1.13 -3.49 -4.25
CA LEU A 101 -0.92 -2.38 -5.17
C LEU A 101 -2.21 -1.91 -5.84
N ALA A 102 -3.08 -2.84 -6.29
CA ALA A 102 -4.37 -2.50 -6.86
C ALA A 102 -5.25 -1.70 -5.89
N TRP A 103 -5.17 -2.00 -4.59
CA TRP A 103 -5.86 -1.23 -3.56
C TRP A 103 -5.44 0.25 -3.54
N HIS A 104 -4.16 0.58 -3.76
CA HIS A 104 -3.69 1.96 -3.82
C HIS A 104 -4.38 2.74 -4.94
N TRP A 105 -4.49 2.17 -6.13
CA TRP A 105 -5.20 2.83 -7.24
C TRP A 105 -6.70 2.99 -6.95
N ALA A 106 -7.33 2.01 -6.32
CA ALA A 106 -8.72 2.13 -5.88
C ALA A 106 -8.93 3.26 -4.85
N LYS A 107 -7.88 3.61 -4.08
CA LYS A 107 -7.88 4.75 -3.15
C LYS A 107 -7.52 6.09 -3.82
N GLY A 108 -7.24 6.09 -5.11
CA GLY A 108 -6.89 7.29 -5.86
C GLY A 108 -5.43 7.71 -5.72
N VAL A 109 -4.55 6.77 -5.36
CA VAL A 109 -3.09 6.98 -5.39
C VAL A 109 -2.63 7.08 -6.83
N ALA A 110 -1.83 8.10 -7.14
CA ALA A 110 -1.32 8.32 -8.48
C ALA A 110 -0.15 7.36 -8.81
N SER A 111 0.79 7.20 -7.87
CA SER A 111 1.99 6.39 -8.10
C SER A 111 2.56 5.86 -6.78
N PRO A 112 2.31 4.60 -6.41
CA PRO A 112 2.98 4.01 -5.24
C PRO A 112 4.47 3.80 -5.53
N ILE A 113 5.33 4.11 -4.55
CA ILE A 113 6.79 3.97 -4.65
C ILE A 113 7.18 2.59 -4.14
N ILE A 114 7.64 1.72 -5.04
CA ILE A 114 8.07 0.36 -4.71
C ILE A 114 9.59 0.24 -4.69
N GLY A 115 10.10 -0.61 -3.79
CA GLY A 115 11.48 -1.06 -3.79
C GLY A 115 11.58 -2.50 -4.33
N ALA A 116 12.44 -2.73 -5.32
CA ALA A 116 12.68 -4.05 -5.87
C ALA A 116 14.16 -4.41 -5.85
N THR A 117 14.53 -5.51 -5.18
CA THR A 117 15.90 -6.04 -5.16
C THR A 117 16.15 -7.06 -6.28
N LYS A 118 15.11 -7.50 -6.96
CA LYS A 118 15.15 -8.46 -8.09
C LYS A 118 14.17 -8.01 -9.17
N ALA A 119 14.56 -8.14 -10.45
CA ALA A 119 13.74 -7.75 -11.60
C ALA A 119 12.33 -8.36 -11.55
N ARG A 120 12.22 -9.66 -11.20
CA ARG A 120 10.92 -10.34 -11.08
C ARG A 120 9.91 -9.66 -10.14
N TYR A 121 10.38 -8.94 -9.12
CA TYR A 121 9.47 -8.21 -8.21
C TYR A 121 8.90 -6.96 -8.88
N LEU A 122 9.67 -6.36 -9.79
CA LEU A 122 9.19 -5.26 -10.60
C LEU A 122 8.16 -5.74 -11.64
N ASP A 123 8.45 -6.86 -12.33
CA ASP A 123 7.51 -7.47 -13.28
C ASP A 123 6.17 -7.80 -12.60
N ASP A 124 6.24 -8.38 -11.40
CA ASP A 124 5.06 -8.68 -10.60
C ASP A 124 4.26 -7.42 -10.22
N ALA A 125 4.95 -6.31 -9.92
CA ALA A 125 4.31 -5.05 -9.57
C ALA A 125 3.66 -4.39 -10.79
N VAL A 126 4.31 -4.43 -11.96
CA VAL A 126 3.73 -3.95 -13.23
C VAL A 126 2.46 -4.71 -13.57
N GLY A 127 2.45 -6.04 -13.36
CA GLY A 127 1.26 -6.87 -13.56
C GLY A 127 0.04 -6.47 -12.70
N ALA A 128 0.23 -5.65 -11.65
CA ALA A 128 -0.88 -5.12 -10.87
C ALA A 128 -1.62 -3.97 -11.58
N ILE A 129 -0.99 -3.29 -12.54
CA ILE A 129 -1.58 -2.17 -13.29
C ILE A 129 -2.74 -2.66 -14.16
N ASP A 130 -2.60 -3.85 -14.73
CA ASP A 130 -3.61 -4.45 -15.60
C ASP A 130 -4.84 -4.98 -14.81
N ARG A 131 -4.74 -5.04 -13.49
CA ARG A 131 -5.81 -5.47 -12.59
C ARG A 131 -6.65 -4.27 -12.19
N ASN A 132 -7.58 -3.88 -13.07
CA ASN A 132 -8.41 -2.71 -12.86
C ASN A 132 -9.21 -2.80 -11.54
N PRO A 133 -9.04 -1.87 -10.59
CA PRO A 133 -9.82 -1.84 -9.36
C PRO A 133 -11.32 -1.57 -9.60
N ALA A 134 -11.72 -1.14 -10.80
CA ALA A 134 -13.12 -0.97 -11.18
C ALA A 134 -13.93 -2.28 -11.18
N ASP A 135 -13.26 -3.45 -11.24
CA ASP A 135 -13.92 -4.76 -11.25
C ASP A 135 -14.46 -5.20 -9.87
N GLY A 136 -14.55 -4.29 -8.91
CA GLY A 136 -15.18 -4.55 -7.60
C GLY A 136 -14.29 -5.34 -6.61
N VAL A 137 -13.16 -5.88 -7.09
CA VAL A 137 -12.25 -6.76 -6.35
C VAL A 137 -11.73 -6.12 -5.08
N VAL A 138 -11.38 -4.85 -5.16
CA VAL A 138 -10.72 -4.14 -4.05
C VAL A 138 -11.71 -3.47 -3.11
N ARG A 139 -12.90 -3.09 -3.58
CA ARG A 139 -13.95 -2.49 -2.72
C ARG A 139 -14.54 -3.51 -1.75
N ALA A 140 -14.65 -4.77 -2.14
CA ALA A 140 -15.19 -5.85 -1.30
C ALA A 140 -14.20 -6.35 -0.23
N ALA A 141 -12.93 -5.93 -0.32
CA ALA A 141 -11.84 -6.49 0.48
C ALA A 141 -11.60 -5.81 1.82
N LEU A 142 -12.21 -4.66 2.05
CA LEU A 142 -11.92 -3.87 3.24
C LEU A 142 -13.12 -3.84 4.16
N PRO A 143 -12.96 -4.11 5.48
CA PRO A 143 -13.98 -3.76 6.43
C PRO A 143 -14.22 -2.25 6.31
N THR A 144 -15.46 -1.86 6.08
CA THR A 144 -15.92 -0.50 6.30
C THR A 144 -15.65 -0.20 7.76
N THR A 145 -14.61 0.57 8.06
CA THR A 145 -14.44 1.13 9.39
C THR A 145 -15.60 2.08 9.62
N SER A 146 -16.57 1.59 10.37
CA SER A 146 -17.60 2.41 11.03
C SER A 146 -16.93 3.29 12.08
#